data_f06d72e2d9fe69f969f057b784a9a7b4
#
_entry.id   f06d72e2d9fe69f969f057b784a9a7b4
#
_cell.length_a   1.000
_cell.length_b   1.000
_cell.length_c   1.000
_cell.angle_alpha   90.00
_cell.angle_beta   90.00
_cell.angle_gamma   90.00
#
_symmetry.space_group_name_H-M   'P 1'
#
loop_
_entity.id
_entity.type
_entity.pdbx_description
1 polymer ?
#
loop_
_entity_poly.entity_id
_entity_poly.type
_entity_poly.pdbx_seq_one_letter_code
_entity_poly.pdbx_strand_id
1 'polypeptide(L)'
;IFGTHSSRELKRIEPLVDKIEALRPAMQALSDEELRGKTEEYKKRLTEGETLDDLLPEAYATVREAAKRVLNMEHYRVQLIGGIILHQGRIAEMRTGEGKTLVSTLPAYLNALEGKGVHVVTVNDYLAKRDAEWMGQVHEFLGLKVGVVLNSMTSEERQEAYKCDICLLYTSDAAD
;
A
#
# COMPACT_ATOMS: atom_id res chain seq x y z
N ILE A 1 12.94 26.84 2.71
CA ILE A 1 11.69 26.70 1.99
C ILE A 1 10.89 25.54 2.55
N PHE A 2 11.55 24.44 2.73
CA PHE A 2 10.93 23.34 3.43
C PHE A 2 10.90 23.55 4.94
N GLY A 3 11.46 24.59 5.37
CA GLY A 3 11.36 25.16 6.70
C GLY A 3 11.42 24.18 7.86
N THR A 4 11.26 24.76 9.04
CA THR A 4 11.22 23.99 10.29
C THR A 4 10.05 23.03 10.36
N HIS A 5 8.95 23.31 9.62
CA HIS A 5 7.77 22.44 9.63
C HIS A 5 8.07 21.08 8.99
N SER A 6 8.68 21.08 7.81
CA SER A 6 9.04 19.83 7.13
C SER A 6 10.06 19.02 7.93
N SER A 7 11.03 19.70 8.54
CA SER A 7 12.02 19.05 9.38
C SER A 7 11.38 18.39 10.60
N ARG A 8 10.40 19.06 11.23
CA ARG A 8 9.65 18.51 12.36
C ARG A 8 8.84 17.29 11.96
N GLU A 9 8.21 17.36 10.79
CA GLU A 9 7.42 16.24 10.27
C GLU A 9 8.29 15.02 10.02
N LEU A 10 9.45 15.21 9.40
CA LEU A 10 10.40 14.12 9.17
C LEU A 10 10.87 13.51 10.48
N LYS A 11 11.13 14.33 11.50
CA LYS A 11 11.54 13.84 12.81
C LYS A 11 10.49 12.97 13.48
N ARG A 12 9.21 13.24 13.24
CA ARG A 12 8.11 12.42 13.76
C ARG A 12 8.00 11.09 13.02
N ILE A 13 8.31 11.11 11.72
CA ILE A 13 8.19 9.93 10.86
C ILE A 13 9.37 8.99 11.01
N GLU A 14 10.57 9.52 11.21
CA GLU A 14 11.79 8.72 11.29
C GLU A 14 11.72 7.56 12.30
N PRO A 15 11.20 7.74 13.53
CA PRO A 15 11.08 6.62 14.45
C PRO A 15 10.19 5.50 13.93
N LEU A 16 9.15 5.82 13.17
CA LEU A 16 8.28 4.81 12.56
C LEU A 16 9.03 4.04 11.49
N VAL A 17 9.82 4.74 10.68
CA VAL A 17 10.62 4.09 9.64
C VAL A 17 11.68 3.20 10.28
N ASP A 18 12.29 3.65 11.36
CA ASP A 18 13.28 2.83 12.09
C ASP A 18 12.65 1.53 12.59
N LYS A 19 11.41 1.58 13.08
CA LYS A 19 10.68 0.39 13.52
C LYS A 19 10.41 -0.55 12.34
N ILE A 20 10.03 -0.01 11.20
CA ILE A 20 9.78 -0.81 10.00
C ILE A 20 11.06 -1.55 9.60
N GLU A 21 12.17 -0.82 9.54
CA GLU A 21 13.45 -1.41 9.16
C GLU A 21 13.94 -2.44 10.17
N ALA A 22 13.70 -2.20 11.45
CA ALA A 22 14.07 -3.13 12.52
C ALA A 22 13.32 -4.47 12.42
N LEU A 23 12.12 -4.46 11.84
CA LEU A 23 11.31 -5.66 11.66
C LEU A 23 11.73 -6.50 10.45
N ARG A 24 12.61 -6.00 9.62
CA ARG A 24 13.06 -6.68 8.41
C ARG A 24 13.53 -8.12 8.65
N PRO A 25 14.43 -8.38 9.60
CA PRO A 25 14.88 -9.76 9.83
C PRO A 25 13.75 -10.70 10.28
N ALA A 26 12.85 -10.21 11.13
CA ALA A 26 11.74 -11.02 11.60
C ALA A 26 10.80 -11.41 10.44
N MET A 27 10.54 -10.49 9.53
CA MET A 27 9.69 -10.76 8.36
C MET A 27 10.38 -11.70 7.38
N GLN A 28 11.69 -11.54 7.20
CA GLN A 28 12.47 -12.42 6.33
C GLN A 28 12.47 -13.87 6.81
N ALA A 29 12.39 -14.08 8.12
CA ALA A 29 12.40 -15.41 8.71
C ALA A 29 11.10 -16.17 8.53
N LEU A 30 10.01 -15.49 8.15
CA LEU A 30 8.70 -16.11 7.97
C LEU A 30 8.60 -16.86 6.65
N SER A 31 7.88 -17.98 6.66
CA SER A 31 7.51 -18.68 5.43
C SER A 31 6.47 -17.83 4.68
N ASP A 32 6.20 -18.17 3.43
CA ASP A 32 5.17 -17.47 2.65
C ASP A 32 3.81 -17.56 3.33
N GLU A 33 3.47 -18.72 3.88
CA GLU A 33 2.22 -18.90 4.60
C GLU A 33 2.13 -18.06 5.86
N GLU A 34 3.24 -18.01 6.60
CA GLU A 34 3.31 -17.20 7.83
C GLU A 34 3.20 -15.71 7.52
N LEU A 35 3.84 -15.26 6.45
CA LEU A 35 3.76 -13.87 6.03
C LEU A 35 2.34 -13.50 5.61
N ARG A 36 1.69 -14.36 4.83
CA ARG A 36 0.29 -14.18 4.46
C ARG A 36 -0.63 -14.16 5.67
N GLY A 37 -0.33 -15.01 6.63
CA GLY A 37 -1.10 -15.10 7.87
C GLY A 37 -1.10 -13.82 8.70
N LYS A 38 -0.11 -12.96 8.49
CA LYS A 38 -0.06 -11.66 9.17
C LYS A 38 -1.30 -10.80 8.88
N THR A 39 -1.86 -10.93 7.68
CA THR A 39 -3.06 -10.16 7.30
C THR A 39 -4.23 -10.46 8.23
N GLU A 40 -4.49 -11.73 8.49
CA GLU A 40 -5.57 -12.12 9.41
C GLU A 40 -5.24 -11.73 10.85
N GLU A 41 -3.99 -11.83 11.26
CA GLU A 41 -3.54 -11.38 12.58
C GLU A 41 -3.82 -9.90 12.77
N TYR A 42 -3.50 -9.06 11.78
CA TYR A 42 -3.73 -7.63 11.87
C TYR A 42 -5.22 -7.28 11.88
N LYS A 43 -6.01 -7.96 11.07
CA LYS A 43 -7.47 -7.77 11.08
C LYS A 43 -8.06 -8.10 12.44
N LYS A 44 -7.61 -9.17 13.06
CA LYS A 44 -8.05 -9.55 14.41
C LYS A 44 -7.67 -8.50 15.44
N ARG A 45 -6.45 -7.99 15.37
CA ARG A 45 -5.98 -6.96 16.31
C ARG A 45 -6.80 -5.69 16.19
N LEU A 46 -7.25 -5.33 14.99
CA LEU A 46 -8.16 -4.20 14.79
C LEU A 46 -9.50 -4.42 15.49
N THR A 47 -10.05 -5.63 15.42
CA THR A 47 -11.30 -5.95 16.10
C THR A 47 -11.14 -5.94 17.61
N GLU A 48 -9.93 -6.13 18.11
CA GLU A 48 -9.61 -6.15 19.53
C GLU A 48 -9.28 -4.76 20.09
N GLY A 49 -9.35 -3.72 19.27
CA GLY A 49 -9.21 -2.34 19.71
C GLY A 49 -7.94 -1.62 19.29
N GLU A 50 -7.01 -2.28 18.59
CA GLU A 50 -5.84 -1.59 18.06
C GLU A 50 -6.25 -0.71 16.87
N THR A 51 -5.47 0.32 16.61
CA THR A 51 -5.73 1.24 15.50
C THR A 51 -4.81 0.94 14.32
N LEU A 52 -5.13 1.52 13.16
CA LEU A 52 -4.26 1.41 11.99
C LEU A 52 -2.88 2.00 12.27
N ASP A 53 -2.82 3.08 13.02
CA ASP A 53 -1.54 3.69 13.38
C ASP A 53 -0.69 2.76 14.25
N ASP A 54 -1.33 1.98 15.13
CA ASP A 54 -0.62 0.99 15.94
C ASP A 54 -0.02 -0.12 15.07
N LEU A 55 -0.74 -0.51 14.02
CA LEU A 55 -0.31 -1.60 13.13
C LEU A 55 0.66 -1.14 12.04
N LEU A 56 0.76 0.16 11.80
CA LEU A 56 1.48 0.70 10.64
C LEU A 56 2.89 0.14 10.49
N PRO A 57 3.76 0.15 11.51
CA PRO A 57 5.11 -0.35 11.32
C PRO A 57 5.16 -1.82 10.90
N GLU A 58 4.37 -2.66 11.56
CA GLU A 58 4.34 -4.09 11.25
C GLU A 58 3.72 -4.35 9.88
N ALA A 59 2.62 -3.67 9.56
CA ALA A 59 1.95 -3.81 8.27
C ALA A 59 2.88 -3.40 7.12
N TYR A 60 3.57 -2.28 7.27
CA TYR A 60 4.50 -1.81 6.25
C TYR A 60 5.69 -2.75 6.08
N ALA A 61 6.20 -3.31 7.18
CA ALA A 61 7.27 -4.31 7.10
C ALA A 61 6.78 -5.57 6.37
N THR A 62 5.54 -5.94 6.56
CA THR A 62 4.92 -7.08 5.87
C THR A 62 4.82 -6.85 4.36
N VAL A 63 4.34 -5.67 3.95
CA VAL A 63 4.25 -5.30 2.53
C VAL A 63 5.64 -5.23 1.90
N ARG A 64 6.60 -4.66 2.61
CA ARG A 64 7.98 -4.55 2.15
C ARG A 64 8.56 -5.91 1.81
N GLU A 65 8.39 -6.87 2.71
CA GLU A 65 8.88 -8.24 2.49
C GLU A 65 8.12 -8.95 1.37
N ALA A 66 6.80 -8.78 1.30
CA ALA A 66 5.99 -9.36 0.25
C ALA A 66 6.40 -8.84 -1.13
N ALA A 67 6.61 -7.53 -1.26
CA ALA A 67 7.05 -6.93 -2.51
C ALA A 67 8.43 -7.46 -2.93
N LYS A 68 9.32 -7.64 -1.98
CA LYS A 68 10.63 -8.23 -2.26
C LYS A 68 10.51 -9.64 -2.80
N ARG A 69 9.65 -10.46 -2.20
CA ARG A 69 9.47 -11.86 -2.64
C ARG A 69 8.79 -11.97 -3.99
N VAL A 70 7.75 -11.18 -4.21
CA VAL A 70 6.92 -11.27 -5.41
C VAL A 70 7.50 -10.50 -6.59
N LEU A 71 8.02 -9.30 -6.34
CA LEU A 71 8.49 -8.40 -7.39
C LEU A 71 10.00 -8.23 -7.43
N ASN A 72 10.70 -8.76 -6.45
CA ASN A 72 12.13 -8.52 -6.23
C ASN A 72 12.41 -7.02 -6.06
N MET A 73 11.49 -6.31 -5.45
CA MET A 73 11.58 -4.88 -5.17
C MET A 73 11.33 -4.61 -3.70
N GLU A 74 12.39 -4.20 -3.00
CA GLU A 74 12.27 -3.83 -1.60
C GLU A 74 12.16 -2.31 -1.50
N HIS A 75 11.19 -1.84 -0.73
CA HIS A 75 10.99 -0.40 -0.54
C HIS A 75 12.23 0.24 0.08
N TYR A 76 12.64 1.38 -0.50
CA TYR A 76 13.71 2.19 0.07
C TYR A 76 13.17 3.03 1.23
N ARG A 77 14.07 3.50 2.07
CA ARG A 77 13.67 4.34 3.20
C ARG A 77 12.82 5.54 2.80
N VAL A 78 13.17 6.23 1.72
CA VAL A 78 12.40 7.37 1.22
C VAL A 78 10.99 6.96 0.81
N GLN A 79 10.81 5.74 0.31
CA GLN A 79 9.50 5.23 -0.07
C GLN A 79 8.66 4.89 1.15
N LEU A 80 9.26 4.38 2.20
CA LEU A 80 8.57 4.13 3.46
C LEU A 80 8.06 5.45 4.06
N ILE A 81 8.89 6.49 4.00
CA ILE A 81 8.50 7.83 4.43
C ILE A 81 7.30 8.31 3.61
N GLY A 82 7.38 8.17 2.29
CA GLY A 82 6.28 8.55 1.40
C GLY A 82 4.98 7.83 1.72
N GLY A 83 5.06 6.53 2.03
CA GLY A 83 3.90 5.73 2.41
C GLY A 83 3.25 6.20 3.71
N ILE A 84 4.05 6.63 4.67
CA ILE A 84 3.55 7.17 5.94
C ILE A 84 2.84 8.50 5.69
N ILE A 85 3.44 9.38 4.88
CA ILE A 85 2.85 10.67 4.54
C ILE A 85 1.52 10.49 3.84
N LEU A 86 1.42 9.57 2.89
CA LEU A 86 0.18 9.26 2.19
C LEU A 86 -0.90 8.76 3.15
N HIS A 87 -0.53 7.90 4.07
CA HIS A 87 -1.48 7.38 5.05
C HIS A 87 -2.05 8.49 5.94
N GLN A 88 -1.23 9.47 6.25
CA GLN A 88 -1.64 10.61 7.08
C GLN A 88 -2.49 11.64 6.31
N GLY A 89 -2.79 11.38 5.04
CA GLY A 89 -3.62 12.26 4.22
C GLY A 89 -2.91 13.51 3.70
N ARG A 90 -1.58 13.55 3.79
CA ARG A 90 -0.80 14.67 3.26
C ARG A 90 -0.29 14.32 1.87
N ILE A 91 -0.02 15.34 1.08
CA ILE A 91 0.50 15.15 -0.27
C ILE A 91 1.99 14.82 -0.19
N ALA A 92 2.37 13.65 -0.71
CA ALA A 92 3.76 13.26 -0.84
C ALA A 92 4.18 13.49 -2.29
N GLU A 93 5.07 14.44 -2.48
CA GLU A 93 5.61 14.68 -3.82
C GLU A 93 6.75 13.71 -4.08
N MET A 94 6.58 12.91 -5.11
CA MET A 94 7.58 11.96 -5.56
C MET A 94 7.72 12.08 -7.07
N ARG A 95 8.91 11.83 -7.57
CA ARG A 95 9.13 11.80 -9.02
C ARG A 95 8.31 10.67 -9.64
N THR A 96 7.79 10.92 -10.84
CA THR A 96 7.01 9.94 -11.57
C THR A 96 7.83 8.67 -11.84
N GLY A 97 7.14 7.54 -11.86
CA GLY A 97 7.74 6.26 -12.19
C GLY A 97 7.37 5.16 -11.22
N GLU A 98 8.11 4.06 -11.28
CA GLU A 98 7.86 2.85 -10.50
C GLU A 98 7.86 3.07 -9.00
N GLY A 99 8.58 4.07 -8.52
CA GLY A 99 8.64 4.38 -7.12
C GLY A 99 7.31 4.73 -6.50
N LYS A 100 6.47 5.48 -7.23
CA LYS A 100 5.13 5.87 -6.75
C LYS A 100 4.19 4.70 -6.60
N THR A 101 4.24 3.77 -7.55
CA THR A 101 3.42 2.57 -7.51
C THR A 101 3.76 1.75 -6.29
N LEU A 102 5.04 1.52 -6.06
CA LEU A 102 5.50 0.74 -4.92
C LEU A 102 5.11 1.41 -3.59
N VAL A 103 5.23 2.74 -3.50
CA VAL A 103 4.84 3.49 -2.30
C VAL A 103 3.36 3.33 -2.00
N SER A 104 2.50 3.37 -3.01
CA SER A 104 1.06 3.29 -2.82
C SER A 104 0.60 1.94 -2.25
N THR A 105 1.39 0.89 -2.40
CA THR A 105 1.05 -0.42 -1.83
C THR A 105 0.99 -0.38 -0.30
N LEU A 106 1.78 0.48 0.31
CA LEU A 106 1.88 0.57 1.77
C LEU A 106 0.57 1.04 2.42
N PRO A 107 0.08 2.26 2.12
CA PRO A 107 -1.17 2.70 2.71
C PRO A 107 -2.39 1.93 2.19
N ALA A 108 -2.34 1.41 0.95
CA ALA A 108 -3.42 0.61 0.41
C ALA A 108 -3.62 -0.67 1.23
N TYR A 109 -2.54 -1.38 1.51
CA TYR A 109 -2.62 -2.59 2.33
C TYR A 109 -3.13 -2.27 3.74
N LEU A 110 -2.51 -1.28 4.39
CA LEU A 110 -2.87 -0.92 5.76
C LEU A 110 -4.36 -0.57 5.88
N ASN A 111 -4.85 0.28 4.99
CA ASN A 111 -6.24 0.72 5.05
C ASN A 111 -7.22 -0.39 4.64
N ALA A 112 -6.80 -1.31 3.79
CA ALA A 112 -7.64 -2.44 3.40
C ALA A 112 -7.92 -3.39 4.57
N LEU A 113 -7.09 -3.38 5.60
CA LEU A 113 -7.28 -4.23 6.77
C LEU A 113 -8.57 -3.93 7.53
N GLU A 114 -9.13 -2.73 7.37
CA GLU A 114 -10.40 -2.36 8.00
C GLU A 114 -11.61 -3.02 7.34
N GLY A 115 -11.44 -3.58 6.14
CA GLY A 115 -12.54 -4.23 5.44
C GLY A 115 -13.53 -3.30 4.76
N LYS A 116 -13.23 -2.01 4.66
CA LYS A 116 -14.11 -1.01 4.06
C LYS A 116 -13.85 -0.78 2.57
N GLY A 117 -12.85 -1.46 2.03
CA GLY A 117 -12.42 -1.25 0.66
C GLY A 117 -11.51 -0.03 0.52
N VAL A 118 -10.52 -0.15 -0.35
CA VAL A 118 -9.58 0.93 -0.64
C VAL A 118 -9.59 1.18 -2.14
N HIS A 119 -9.66 2.43 -2.53
CA HIS A 119 -9.63 2.82 -3.94
C HIS A 119 -8.30 3.50 -4.24
N VAL A 120 -7.59 2.98 -5.23
CA VAL A 120 -6.34 3.57 -5.71
C VAL A 120 -6.59 4.09 -7.12
N VAL A 121 -6.46 5.39 -7.30
CA VAL A 121 -6.74 6.04 -8.57
C VAL A 121 -5.46 6.32 -9.33
N THR A 122 -5.40 5.90 -10.59
CA THR A 122 -4.28 6.17 -11.47
C THR A 122 -4.78 6.86 -12.75
N VAL A 123 -3.95 7.76 -13.28
CA VAL A 123 -4.34 8.67 -14.35
C VAL A 123 -3.87 8.23 -15.72
N ASN A 124 -2.89 7.36 -15.82
CA ASN A 124 -2.29 6.94 -17.10
C ASN A 124 -2.64 5.47 -17.39
N ASP A 125 -3.48 5.24 -18.40
CA ASP A 125 -3.98 3.91 -18.77
C ASP A 125 -2.89 2.89 -19.07
N TYR A 126 -1.83 3.30 -19.74
CA TYR A 126 -0.77 2.37 -20.15
C TYR A 126 0.08 1.91 -18.96
N LEU A 127 0.56 2.86 -18.15
CA LEU A 127 1.35 2.56 -16.98
C LEU A 127 0.47 1.94 -15.88
N ALA A 128 -0.78 2.35 -15.85
CA ALA A 128 -1.75 1.92 -14.87
C ALA A 128 -2.04 0.42 -14.92
N LYS A 129 -2.17 -0.13 -16.12
CA LYS A 129 -2.43 -1.57 -16.28
C LYS A 129 -1.25 -2.41 -15.78
N ARG A 130 -0.04 -1.99 -16.12
CA ARG A 130 1.18 -2.63 -15.66
C ARG A 130 1.32 -2.52 -14.14
N ASP A 131 1.06 -1.32 -13.60
CA ASP A 131 1.16 -1.04 -12.17
C ASP A 131 0.12 -1.84 -11.39
N ALA A 132 -1.07 -2.01 -11.97
CA ALA A 132 -2.12 -2.83 -11.36
C ALA A 132 -1.69 -4.28 -11.22
N GLU A 133 -1.05 -4.82 -12.25
CA GLU A 133 -0.57 -6.20 -12.21
C GLU A 133 0.48 -6.39 -11.11
N TRP A 134 1.39 -5.42 -10.98
CA TRP A 134 2.44 -5.48 -9.97
C TRP A 134 1.87 -5.34 -8.56
N MET A 135 1.07 -4.30 -8.33
CA MET A 135 0.43 -4.06 -7.02
C MET A 135 -0.50 -5.20 -6.64
N GLY A 136 -1.27 -5.68 -7.63
CA GLY A 136 -2.17 -6.79 -7.44
C GLY A 136 -1.47 -8.04 -6.95
N GLN A 137 -0.31 -8.34 -7.52
CA GLN A 137 0.47 -9.52 -7.10
C GLN A 137 0.86 -9.44 -5.62
N VAL A 138 1.29 -8.27 -5.16
CA VAL A 138 1.69 -8.08 -3.75
C VAL A 138 0.50 -8.29 -2.83
N HIS A 139 -0.61 -7.63 -3.13
CA HIS A 139 -1.80 -7.70 -2.27
C HIS A 139 -2.43 -9.09 -2.28
N GLU A 140 -2.49 -9.74 -3.43
CA GLU A 140 -3.02 -11.09 -3.54
C GLU A 140 -2.14 -12.10 -2.81
N PHE A 141 -0.82 -11.92 -2.88
CA PHE A 141 0.12 -12.73 -2.12
C PHE A 141 -0.18 -12.64 -0.62
N LEU A 142 -0.58 -11.47 -0.15
CA LEU A 142 -0.93 -11.25 1.26
C LEU A 142 -2.38 -11.60 1.60
N GLY A 143 -3.11 -12.18 0.66
CA GLY A 143 -4.45 -12.68 0.91
C GLY A 143 -5.58 -11.67 0.70
N LEU A 144 -5.30 -10.52 0.10
CA LEU A 144 -6.33 -9.54 -0.22
C LEU A 144 -6.85 -9.73 -1.65
N LYS A 145 -8.11 -9.35 -1.85
CA LYS A 145 -8.73 -9.40 -3.18
C LYS A 145 -8.55 -8.07 -3.88
N VAL A 146 -8.06 -8.11 -5.10
CA VAL A 146 -7.80 -6.91 -5.91
C VAL A 146 -8.71 -6.88 -7.12
N GLY A 147 -9.40 -5.76 -7.31
CA GLY A 147 -10.22 -5.52 -8.48
C GLY A 147 -9.67 -4.37 -9.30
N VAL A 148 -10.00 -4.35 -10.58
CA VAL A 148 -9.57 -3.30 -11.50
C VAL A 148 -10.80 -2.73 -12.18
N VAL A 149 -10.91 -1.40 -12.22
CA VAL A 149 -11.99 -0.71 -12.93
C VAL A 149 -11.40 0.06 -14.10
N LEU A 150 -11.85 -0.32 -15.29
CA LEU A 150 -11.45 0.32 -16.53
C LEU A 150 -12.63 1.13 -17.08
N ASN A 151 -12.36 2.14 -17.90
CA ASN A 151 -13.40 2.96 -18.50
C ASN A 151 -14.40 2.19 -19.37
N SER A 152 -13.91 1.10 -19.98
CA SER A 152 -14.74 0.27 -20.88
C SER A 152 -15.67 -0.71 -20.16
N MET A 153 -15.60 -0.78 -18.84
CA MET A 153 -16.39 -1.75 -18.08
C MET A 153 -17.85 -1.36 -17.94
N THR A 154 -18.72 -2.36 -17.89
CA THR A 154 -20.13 -2.17 -17.60
C THR A 154 -20.32 -1.84 -16.12
N SER A 155 -21.51 -1.36 -15.77
CA SER A 155 -21.85 -1.08 -14.36
C SER A 155 -21.76 -2.32 -13.50
N GLU A 156 -22.15 -3.47 -14.03
CA GLU A 156 -22.11 -4.74 -13.31
C GLU A 156 -20.67 -5.17 -13.02
N GLU A 157 -19.79 -5.04 -14.01
CA GLU A 157 -18.37 -5.35 -13.84
C GLU A 157 -17.72 -4.45 -12.81
N ARG A 158 -18.07 -3.16 -12.81
CA ARG A 158 -17.57 -2.20 -11.83
C ARG A 158 -18.03 -2.54 -10.42
N GLN A 159 -19.29 -2.95 -10.26
CA GLN A 159 -19.81 -3.33 -8.96
C GLN A 159 -19.07 -4.52 -8.37
N GLU A 160 -18.73 -5.49 -9.21
CA GLU A 160 -17.94 -6.65 -8.76
C GLU A 160 -16.54 -6.22 -8.31
N ALA A 161 -15.90 -5.33 -9.06
CA ALA A 161 -14.59 -4.81 -8.70
C ALA A 161 -14.62 -4.03 -7.38
N TYR A 162 -15.68 -3.28 -7.12
CA TYR A 162 -15.83 -2.51 -5.89
C TYR A 162 -16.00 -3.37 -4.65
N LYS A 163 -16.34 -4.63 -4.79
CA LYS A 163 -16.46 -5.56 -3.67
C LYS A 163 -15.10 -6.07 -3.18
N CYS A 164 -14.05 -5.82 -3.94
CA CYS A 164 -12.71 -6.26 -3.57
C CYS A 164 -12.14 -5.42 -2.43
N ASP A 165 -11.11 -5.96 -1.77
CA ASP A 165 -10.44 -5.25 -0.68
C ASP A 165 -9.73 -4.00 -1.18
N ILE A 166 -9.12 -4.11 -2.36
CA ILE A 166 -8.44 -2.99 -3.02
C ILE A 166 -8.95 -2.91 -4.45
N CYS A 167 -9.41 -1.73 -4.83
CA CYS A 167 -9.91 -1.47 -6.19
C CYS A 167 -9.00 -0.46 -6.88
N LEU A 168 -8.45 -0.86 -8.02
CA LEU A 168 -7.58 -0.01 -8.82
C LEU A 168 -8.42 0.66 -9.89
N LEU A 169 -8.54 1.98 -9.81
CA LEU A 169 -9.39 2.77 -10.69
C LEU A 169 -8.55 3.49 -11.73
N TYR A 170 -8.90 3.32 -12.98
CA TYR A 170 -8.26 4.02 -14.07
C TYR A 170 -9.12 5.16 -14.53
N THR A 171 -8.56 6.37 -14.49
CA THR A 171 -9.21 7.53 -15.08
C THR A 171 -8.39 7.97 -16.28
N SER A 172 -9.09 8.31 -17.36
CA SER A 172 -8.43 8.80 -18.56
C SER A 172 -8.28 10.31 -18.50
N ASP A 173 -7.07 10.80 -18.71
CA ASP A 173 -6.82 12.24 -18.84
C ASP A 173 -7.47 12.81 -20.08
N ALA A 174 -7.61 11.96 -21.10
CA ALA A 174 -8.13 12.39 -22.39
C ALA A 174 -9.61 12.80 -22.34
N ALA A 175 -10.30 12.41 -21.29
CA ALA A 175 -11.70 12.75 -21.11
C ALA A 175 -11.89 14.20 -20.65
N ASP A 176 -10.81 14.83 -20.24
CA ASP A 176 -10.84 16.21 -19.73
C ASP A 176 -10.61 17.28 -20.82
#